data_ec1615ed7e38a4d8c0c5f977f75a53cb
#
_entry.id   ec1615ed7e38a4d8c0c5f977f75a53cb
#
_cell.length_a   1.000
_cell.length_b   1.000
_cell.length_c   1.000
_cell.angle_alpha   90.00
_cell.angle_beta   90.00
_cell.angle_gamma   90.00
#
_symmetry.space_group_name_H-M   'P 1'
#
loop_
_entity.id
_entity.type
_entity.pdbx_description
1 polymer ?
#
loop_
_entity_poly.entity_id
_entity_poly.type
_entity_poly.pdbx_seq_one_letter_code
_entity_poly.pdbx_strand_id
1 'polypeptide(L)'
;MSAATGHGTAVPGTAQAPLPGMPEPLWAGSPSKLLAFLDCPRRYRMQYLDRPAPERRRQRAHTSLGIAVHNALREVWDLPEPTPAAGGRLVDDAWVDVGFRDPEQSRRWRARMRDAVTSYLRAGGLERRPVGIERTVAFVSDDLRVQGRIDRLDDRDGELVVVDYKTSRQVPTDDDARTSLPLALYAAAVWKMFRRPALRVELHHVPSGAVAAHEHTPQSLARKVEQARSIMRDARRADADHAERGAASTMFPAVTGPLCAWCDLRAHCPEGQSAGPEKPDWAALEDD
;
A
#
# COMPACT_ATOMS: atom_id res chain seq x y z
N MET A 1 -24.83 -43.94 17.00
CA MET A 1 -23.66 -43.31 17.68
C MET A 1 -23.43 -41.96 16.99
N SER A 2 -23.92 -40.93 17.63
CA SER A 2 -23.94 -39.55 17.08
C SER A 2 -22.76 -38.80 17.69
N ALA A 3 -21.86 -38.26 16.85
CA ALA A 3 -20.73 -37.45 17.28
C ALA A 3 -21.14 -35.96 17.20
N ALA A 4 -21.25 -35.29 18.33
CA ALA A 4 -21.50 -33.87 18.44
C ALA A 4 -20.20 -33.09 18.19
N THR A 5 -20.19 -32.27 17.13
CA THR A 5 -19.16 -31.28 16.86
C THR A 5 -19.40 -30.03 17.70
N GLY A 6 -18.57 -29.84 18.73
CA GLY A 6 -18.58 -28.64 19.55
C GLY A 6 -18.00 -27.45 18.79
N HIS A 7 -18.82 -26.43 18.55
CA HIS A 7 -18.34 -25.12 18.12
C HIS A 7 -17.81 -24.35 19.31
N GLY A 8 -16.51 -24.23 19.40
CA GLY A 8 -15.86 -23.36 20.37
C GLY A 8 -16.08 -21.89 20.00
N THR A 9 -16.90 -21.21 20.78
CA THR A 9 -17.06 -19.75 20.75
C THR A 9 -15.77 -19.11 21.27
N ALA A 10 -15.03 -18.43 20.38
CA ALA A 10 -13.90 -17.60 20.78
C ALA A 10 -14.40 -16.44 21.64
N VAL A 11 -14.00 -16.42 22.90
CA VAL A 11 -14.25 -15.32 23.83
C VAL A 11 -13.46 -14.10 23.35
N PRO A 12 -14.06 -12.89 23.21
CA PRO A 12 -13.28 -11.69 22.88
C PRO A 12 -12.30 -11.41 24.01
N GLY A 13 -11.00 -11.44 23.69
CA GLY A 13 -9.94 -11.15 24.63
C GLY A 13 -10.09 -9.73 25.17
N THR A 14 -10.41 -9.59 26.44
CA THR A 14 -10.26 -8.34 27.18
C THR A 14 -8.79 -7.95 27.13
N ALA A 15 -8.48 -6.81 26.50
CA ALA A 15 -7.16 -6.23 26.54
C ALA A 15 -6.78 -6.01 28.02
N GLN A 16 -5.82 -6.82 28.53
CA GLN A 16 -5.31 -6.64 29.87
C GLN A 16 -4.63 -5.29 29.97
N ALA A 17 -4.96 -4.51 30.99
CA ALA A 17 -4.26 -3.28 31.27
C ALA A 17 -2.77 -3.57 31.50
N PRO A 18 -1.85 -2.75 30.96
CA PRO A 18 -0.42 -2.96 31.13
C PRO A 18 -0.09 -2.94 32.63
N LEU A 19 0.77 -3.87 33.07
CA LEU A 19 1.25 -3.91 34.44
C LEU A 19 2.08 -2.64 34.73
N PRO A 20 2.03 -2.07 35.95
CA PRO A 20 2.85 -0.94 36.35
C PRO A 20 4.35 -1.24 36.09
N GLY A 21 5.02 -0.34 35.36
CA GLY A 21 6.44 -0.48 35.03
C GLY A 21 6.74 -1.22 33.72
N MET A 22 5.74 -1.73 33.01
CA MET A 22 5.95 -2.21 31.63
C MET A 22 6.15 -1.00 30.67
N PRO A 23 7.10 -1.09 29.73
CA PRO A 23 7.23 -0.07 28.70
C PRO A 23 5.93 0.02 27.89
N GLU A 24 5.55 1.24 27.53
CA GLU A 24 4.39 1.44 26.67
C GLU A 24 4.52 0.62 25.38
N PRO A 25 3.44 -0.05 24.93
CA PRO A 25 3.48 -0.80 23.67
C PRO A 25 3.89 0.10 22.53
N LEU A 26 4.80 -0.39 21.69
CA LEU A 26 5.17 0.32 20.44
C LEU A 26 3.92 0.52 19.58
N TRP A 27 3.72 1.74 19.10
CA TRP A 27 2.70 1.93 18.07
C TRP A 27 3.16 1.23 16.79
N ALA A 28 2.41 0.22 16.38
CA ALA A 28 2.69 -0.56 15.20
C ALA A 28 1.80 -0.14 14.04
N GLY A 29 2.41 0.16 12.90
CA GLY A 29 1.69 0.54 11.70
C GLY A 29 2.47 0.31 10.43
N SER A 30 1.76 0.44 9.32
CA SER A 30 2.34 0.46 7.98
C SER A 30 2.43 1.90 7.47
N PRO A 31 3.26 2.18 6.45
CA PRO A 31 3.22 3.47 5.77
C PRO A 31 1.81 3.86 5.29
N SER A 32 1.04 2.90 4.78
CA SER A 32 -0.35 3.14 4.38
C SER A 32 -1.28 3.50 5.54
N LYS A 33 -1.05 2.95 6.74
CA LYS A 33 -1.80 3.33 7.95
C LYS A 33 -1.51 4.77 8.36
N LEU A 34 -0.24 5.19 8.28
CA LEU A 34 0.16 6.59 8.55
C LEU A 34 -0.46 7.56 7.54
N LEU A 35 -0.40 7.22 6.24
CA LEU A 35 -1.01 8.03 5.20
C LEU A 35 -2.54 8.10 5.34
N ALA A 36 -3.21 7.01 5.71
CA ALA A 36 -4.65 7.03 5.92
C ALA A 36 -5.06 8.04 7.01
N PHE A 37 -4.26 8.17 8.08
CA PHE A 37 -4.49 9.18 9.12
C PHE A 37 -4.20 10.59 8.62
N LEU A 38 -3.12 10.78 7.88
CA LEU A 38 -2.72 12.07 7.33
C LEU A 38 -3.73 12.58 6.29
N ASP A 39 -4.20 11.70 5.40
CA ASP A 39 -5.14 12.05 4.34
C ASP A 39 -6.52 12.37 4.87
N CYS A 40 -7.04 11.56 5.80
CA CYS A 40 -8.35 11.74 6.40
C CYS A 40 -8.48 10.94 7.71
N PRO A 41 -8.38 11.60 8.89
CA PRO A 41 -8.56 10.93 10.19
C PRO A 41 -9.88 10.15 10.29
N ARG A 42 -10.98 10.65 9.71
CA ARG A 42 -12.28 9.94 9.67
C ARG A 42 -12.16 8.60 8.96
N ARG A 43 -11.51 8.56 7.78
CA ARG A 43 -11.26 7.32 7.03
C ARG A 43 -10.39 6.35 7.83
N TYR A 44 -9.33 6.87 8.47
CA TYR A 44 -8.47 6.09 9.34
C TYR A 44 -9.27 5.41 10.47
N ARG A 45 -10.12 6.16 11.21
CA ARG A 45 -10.95 5.61 12.28
C ARG A 45 -11.82 4.47 11.78
N MET A 46 -12.60 4.72 10.71
CA MET A 46 -13.49 3.73 10.12
C MET A 46 -12.74 2.47 9.66
N GLN A 47 -11.53 2.63 9.15
CA GLN A 47 -10.75 1.53 8.61
C GLN A 47 -10.06 0.69 9.67
N TYR A 48 -9.58 1.33 10.76
CA TYR A 48 -8.67 0.67 11.71
C TYR A 48 -9.24 0.53 13.12
N LEU A 49 -10.20 1.36 13.52
CA LEU A 49 -10.66 1.42 14.91
C LEU A 49 -12.12 1.00 15.09
N ASP A 50 -13.05 1.46 14.24
CA ASP A 50 -14.47 1.16 14.38
C ASP A 50 -14.73 -0.35 14.36
N ARG A 51 -15.58 -0.81 15.30
CA ARG A 51 -16.01 -2.21 15.40
C ARG A 51 -17.53 -2.30 15.64
N PRO A 52 -18.28 -3.06 14.81
CA PRO A 52 -17.82 -3.73 13.60
C PRO A 52 -17.29 -2.72 12.56
N ALA A 53 -16.31 -3.16 11.77
CA ALA A 53 -15.77 -2.29 10.72
C ALA A 53 -16.86 -2.01 9.67
N PRO A 54 -17.01 -0.74 9.21
CA PRO A 54 -17.95 -0.41 8.16
C PRO A 54 -17.64 -1.19 6.87
N GLU A 55 -18.69 -1.57 6.14
CA GLU A 55 -18.54 -2.24 4.86
C GLU A 55 -17.82 -1.32 3.86
N ARG A 56 -16.80 -1.88 3.19
CA ARG A 56 -16.08 -1.16 2.14
C ARG A 56 -16.76 -1.38 0.79
N ARG A 57 -16.67 -0.38 -0.05
CA ARG A 57 -17.05 -0.53 -1.45
C ARG A 57 -16.26 -1.68 -2.09
N ARG A 58 -16.85 -2.29 -3.12
CA ARG A 58 -16.20 -3.31 -3.94
C ARG A 58 -14.92 -2.76 -4.61
N GLN A 59 -14.06 -3.68 -4.97
CA GLN A 59 -12.80 -3.39 -5.66
C GLN A 59 -13.06 -2.64 -6.98
N ARG A 60 -12.28 -1.59 -7.23
CA ARG A 60 -12.34 -0.79 -8.46
C ARG A 60 -11.47 -1.39 -9.56
N ALA A 61 -11.77 -1.08 -10.83
CA ALA A 61 -11.05 -1.60 -11.98
C ALA A 61 -9.54 -1.33 -11.94
N HIS A 62 -9.11 -0.11 -11.56
CA HIS A 62 -7.68 0.20 -11.45
C HIS A 62 -6.98 -0.60 -10.36
N THR A 63 -7.69 -0.97 -9.30
CA THR A 63 -7.14 -1.84 -8.24
C THR A 63 -7.00 -3.27 -8.75
N SER A 64 -8.01 -3.81 -9.47
CA SER A 64 -7.95 -5.13 -10.11
C SER A 64 -6.78 -5.23 -11.08
N LEU A 65 -6.62 -4.21 -11.92
CA LEU A 65 -5.50 -4.08 -12.85
C LEU A 65 -4.15 -4.07 -12.13
N GLY A 66 -4.02 -3.23 -11.10
CA GLY A 66 -2.79 -3.12 -10.31
C GLY A 66 -2.40 -4.45 -9.68
N ILE A 67 -3.34 -5.17 -9.06
CA ILE A 67 -3.11 -6.48 -8.45
C ILE A 67 -2.62 -7.49 -9.49
N ALA A 68 -3.23 -7.54 -10.68
CA ALA A 68 -2.81 -8.46 -11.74
C ALA A 68 -1.37 -8.19 -12.20
N VAL A 69 -0.99 -6.93 -12.39
CA VAL A 69 0.37 -6.53 -12.79
C VAL A 69 1.39 -6.85 -11.70
N HIS A 70 1.12 -6.51 -10.43
CA HIS A 70 2.04 -6.82 -9.32
C HIS A 70 2.22 -8.33 -9.15
N ASN A 71 1.14 -9.12 -9.25
CA ASN A 71 1.23 -10.57 -9.20
C ASN A 71 2.10 -11.13 -10.35
N ALA A 72 1.90 -10.67 -11.57
CA ALA A 72 2.70 -11.11 -12.72
C ALA A 72 4.19 -10.78 -12.56
N LEU A 73 4.51 -9.56 -12.07
CA LEU A 73 5.88 -9.13 -11.82
C LEU A 73 6.55 -9.84 -10.64
N ARG A 74 5.75 -10.37 -9.70
CA ARG A 74 6.22 -11.27 -8.65
C ARG A 74 6.47 -12.67 -9.19
N GLU A 75 5.48 -13.26 -9.81
CA GLU A 75 5.46 -14.69 -10.20
C GLU A 75 6.42 -15.03 -11.34
N VAL A 76 6.76 -14.05 -12.17
CA VAL A 76 7.75 -14.26 -13.25
C VAL A 76 9.09 -14.75 -12.72
N TRP A 77 9.47 -14.40 -11.48
CA TRP A 77 10.72 -14.81 -10.85
C TRP A 77 10.68 -16.22 -10.25
N ASP A 78 9.49 -16.82 -10.12
CA ASP A 78 9.30 -18.20 -9.68
C ASP A 78 9.36 -19.19 -10.85
N LEU A 79 9.38 -18.68 -12.08
CA LEU A 79 9.53 -19.52 -13.26
C LEU A 79 10.96 -20.06 -13.38
N PRO A 80 11.14 -21.31 -13.87
CA PRO A 80 12.48 -21.86 -14.15
C PRO A 80 13.27 -21.00 -15.14
N GLU A 81 12.59 -20.45 -16.14
CA GLU A 81 13.14 -19.56 -17.16
C GLU A 81 12.27 -18.31 -17.28
N PRO A 82 12.57 -17.24 -16.55
CA PRO A 82 11.86 -15.98 -16.67
C PRO A 82 12.02 -15.39 -18.07
N THR A 83 10.91 -15.11 -18.76
CA THR A 83 10.94 -14.44 -20.06
C THR A 83 9.90 -13.31 -20.10
N PRO A 84 10.12 -12.26 -20.92
CA PRO A 84 9.14 -11.19 -21.08
C PRO A 84 7.75 -11.68 -21.49
N ALA A 85 7.70 -12.66 -22.41
CA ALA A 85 6.44 -13.25 -22.87
C ALA A 85 5.72 -14.04 -21.77
N ALA A 86 6.46 -14.75 -20.92
CA ALA A 86 5.90 -15.46 -19.77
C ALA A 86 5.30 -14.45 -18.76
N GLY A 87 6.00 -13.37 -18.44
CA GLY A 87 5.47 -12.32 -17.58
C GLY A 87 4.18 -11.69 -18.11
N GLY A 88 4.08 -11.49 -19.44
CA GLY A 88 2.84 -11.05 -20.06
C GLY A 88 1.68 -12.03 -19.88
N ARG A 89 1.92 -13.34 -20.03
CA ARG A 89 0.89 -14.39 -19.78
C ARG A 89 0.43 -14.42 -18.33
N LEU A 90 1.32 -14.21 -17.37
CA LEU A 90 0.97 -14.16 -15.95
C LEU A 90 -0.02 -13.02 -15.63
N VAL A 91 -0.03 -11.93 -16.41
CA VAL A 91 -1.10 -10.90 -16.30
C VAL A 91 -2.45 -11.51 -16.66
N ASP A 92 -2.50 -12.31 -17.72
CA ASP A 92 -3.73 -12.99 -18.15
C ASP A 92 -4.24 -13.97 -17.09
N ASP A 93 -3.35 -14.70 -16.44
CA ASP A 93 -3.67 -15.70 -15.42
C ASP A 93 -4.16 -15.07 -14.12
N ALA A 94 -3.61 -13.90 -13.76
CA ALA A 94 -3.96 -13.15 -12.55
C ALA A 94 -5.14 -12.18 -12.74
N TRP A 95 -5.72 -12.08 -13.95
CA TRP A 95 -6.74 -11.09 -14.25
C TRP A 95 -8.09 -11.40 -13.63
N VAL A 96 -8.72 -10.37 -13.04
CA VAL A 96 -10.10 -10.43 -12.53
C VAL A 96 -10.92 -9.27 -13.09
N ASP A 97 -12.15 -9.55 -13.54
CA ASP A 97 -13.04 -8.58 -14.20
C ASP A 97 -13.85 -7.72 -13.21
N VAL A 98 -13.29 -7.43 -12.03
CA VAL A 98 -14.00 -6.66 -11.00
C VAL A 98 -13.77 -5.16 -11.17
N GLY A 99 -14.86 -4.39 -11.16
CA GLY A 99 -14.85 -2.93 -11.20
C GLY A 99 -14.81 -2.34 -12.61
N PHE A 100 -14.64 -3.13 -13.66
CA PHE A 100 -14.71 -2.66 -15.03
C PHE A 100 -16.15 -2.33 -15.44
N ARG A 101 -16.32 -1.40 -16.37
CA ARG A 101 -17.63 -0.97 -16.89
C ARG A 101 -18.36 -2.11 -17.59
N ASP A 102 -17.63 -2.84 -18.40
CA ASP A 102 -18.15 -3.92 -19.24
C ASP A 102 -17.00 -4.91 -19.60
N PRO A 103 -17.33 -6.11 -20.14
CA PRO A 103 -16.33 -7.09 -20.55
C PRO A 103 -15.39 -6.60 -21.66
N GLU A 104 -15.80 -5.64 -22.48
CA GLU A 104 -14.98 -5.09 -23.54
C GLU A 104 -13.87 -4.20 -22.96
N GLN A 105 -14.21 -3.31 -22.04
CA GLN A 105 -13.23 -2.49 -21.31
C GLN A 105 -12.23 -3.39 -20.60
N SER A 106 -12.69 -4.44 -19.90
CA SER A 106 -11.81 -5.38 -19.21
C SER A 106 -10.83 -6.05 -20.19
N ARG A 107 -11.30 -6.59 -21.32
CA ARG A 107 -10.44 -7.21 -22.33
C ARG A 107 -9.39 -6.26 -22.89
N ARG A 108 -9.76 -5.01 -23.19
CA ARG A 108 -8.82 -3.99 -23.71
C ARG A 108 -7.71 -3.70 -22.69
N TRP A 109 -8.07 -3.47 -21.43
CA TRP A 109 -7.10 -3.18 -20.39
C TRP A 109 -6.22 -4.38 -20.06
N ARG A 110 -6.78 -5.60 -20.06
CA ARG A 110 -6.01 -6.83 -19.91
C ARG A 110 -4.94 -6.96 -20.99
N ALA A 111 -5.31 -6.81 -22.25
CA ALA A 111 -4.35 -6.86 -23.36
C ALA A 111 -3.28 -5.77 -23.22
N ARG A 112 -3.68 -4.54 -22.91
CA ARG A 112 -2.75 -3.42 -22.71
C ARG A 112 -1.74 -3.68 -21.58
N MET A 113 -2.18 -4.24 -20.46
CA MET A 113 -1.28 -4.54 -19.33
C MET A 113 -0.39 -5.73 -19.60
N ARG A 114 -0.86 -6.76 -20.29
CA ARG A 114 -0.03 -7.86 -20.78
C ARG A 114 1.12 -7.34 -21.63
N ASP A 115 0.82 -6.48 -22.60
CA ASP A 115 1.80 -5.92 -23.50
C ASP A 115 2.76 -4.95 -22.77
N ALA A 116 2.27 -4.18 -21.81
CA ALA A 116 3.07 -3.30 -20.97
C ALA A 116 4.07 -4.08 -20.09
N VAL A 117 3.63 -5.14 -19.40
CA VAL A 117 4.51 -6.01 -18.62
C VAL A 117 5.55 -6.69 -19.51
N THR A 118 5.13 -7.20 -20.68
CA THR A 118 6.07 -7.80 -21.64
C THR A 118 7.14 -6.80 -22.08
N SER A 119 6.75 -5.56 -22.38
CA SER A 119 7.67 -4.49 -22.81
C SER A 119 8.60 -4.06 -21.69
N TYR A 120 8.07 -3.86 -20.48
CA TYR A 120 8.84 -3.53 -19.28
C TYR A 120 9.92 -4.59 -18.99
N LEU A 121 9.55 -5.87 -19.02
CA LEU A 121 10.49 -6.96 -18.76
C LEU A 121 11.55 -7.09 -19.86
N ARG A 122 11.21 -6.81 -21.12
CA ARG A 122 12.13 -6.78 -22.26
C ARG A 122 13.13 -5.61 -22.18
N ALA A 123 12.67 -4.46 -21.66
CA ALA A 123 13.48 -3.25 -21.56
C ALA A 123 14.47 -3.25 -20.36
N GLY A 124 14.66 -4.37 -19.69
CA GLY A 124 15.62 -4.49 -18.57
C GLY A 124 15.00 -5.00 -17.26
N GLY A 125 13.68 -5.19 -17.22
CA GLY A 125 13.02 -5.67 -16.00
C GLY A 125 13.53 -7.03 -15.50
N LEU A 126 14.15 -7.83 -16.38
CA LEU A 126 14.75 -9.15 -16.08
C LEU A 126 16.28 -9.17 -16.04
N GLU A 127 16.97 -8.05 -16.25
CA GLU A 127 18.45 -8.03 -16.33
C GLU A 127 19.13 -8.50 -15.05
N ARG A 128 18.54 -8.20 -13.91
CA ARG A 128 19.06 -8.60 -12.60
C ARG A 128 17.98 -9.27 -11.77
N ARG A 129 18.30 -10.45 -11.21
CA ARG A 129 17.37 -11.09 -10.26
C ARG A 129 17.33 -10.27 -8.97
N PRO A 130 16.13 -9.85 -8.51
CA PRO A 130 15.97 -9.12 -7.25
C PRO A 130 16.46 -9.96 -6.06
N VAL A 131 16.98 -9.29 -5.03
CA VAL A 131 17.32 -9.92 -3.73
C VAL A 131 16.11 -10.01 -2.81
N GLY A 132 15.01 -9.35 -3.16
CA GLY A 132 13.72 -9.45 -2.48
C GLY A 132 12.57 -9.09 -3.41
N ILE A 133 11.49 -9.87 -3.34
CA ILE A 133 10.25 -9.68 -4.09
C ILE A 133 9.10 -9.80 -3.09
N GLU A 134 8.16 -8.83 -3.14
CA GLU A 134 7.03 -8.79 -2.18
C GLU A 134 7.51 -9.00 -0.73
N ARG A 135 8.68 -8.43 -0.43
CA ARG A 135 9.38 -8.69 0.82
C ARG A 135 8.86 -7.82 1.95
N THR A 136 8.51 -8.45 3.05
CA THR A 136 8.19 -7.72 4.28
C THR A 136 9.46 -7.11 4.86
N VAL A 137 9.40 -5.80 5.11
CA VAL A 137 10.45 -5.03 5.77
C VAL A 137 9.88 -4.32 6.99
N ALA A 138 10.70 -4.19 8.04
CA ALA A 138 10.28 -3.55 9.27
C ALA A 138 11.47 -2.86 9.97
N PHE A 139 11.18 -1.84 10.73
CA PHE A 139 12.12 -1.27 11.68
C PHE A 139 11.41 -0.72 12.93
N VAL A 140 12.18 -0.56 13.98
CA VAL A 140 11.77 0.15 15.19
C VAL A 140 12.62 1.41 15.31
N SER A 141 11.99 2.53 15.61
CA SER A 141 12.63 3.79 15.97
C SER A 141 11.91 4.36 17.17
N ASP A 142 12.56 4.29 18.33
CA ASP A 142 12.02 4.67 19.63
C ASP A 142 10.64 4.01 19.90
N ASP A 143 9.57 4.77 19.82
CA ASP A 143 8.18 4.37 20.07
C ASP A 143 7.39 3.94 18.81
N LEU A 144 8.01 4.05 17.62
CA LEU A 144 7.42 3.70 16.33
C LEU A 144 7.95 2.37 15.81
N ARG A 145 7.07 1.42 15.55
CA ARG A 145 7.33 0.23 14.73
C ARG A 145 6.66 0.39 13.36
N VAL A 146 7.45 0.46 12.31
CA VAL A 146 6.96 0.46 10.93
C VAL A 146 7.18 -0.92 10.33
N GLN A 147 6.16 -1.45 9.69
CA GLN A 147 6.22 -2.67 8.90
C GLN A 147 5.46 -2.48 7.59
N GLY A 148 5.99 -3.00 6.51
CA GLY A 148 5.32 -2.98 5.22
C GLY A 148 5.93 -3.98 4.27
N ARG A 149 5.43 -4.00 3.05
CA ARG A 149 5.88 -4.91 1.99
C ARG A 149 6.34 -4.08 0.80
N ILE A 150 7.55 -4.33 0.36
CA ILE A 150 8.15 -3.72 -0.83
C ILE A 150 7.95 -4.64 -2.02
N ASP A 151 7.66 -4.08 -3.19
CA ASP A 151 7.42 -4.88 -4.39
C ASP A 151 8.68 -5.57 -4.85
N ARG A 152 9.80 -4.82 -4.93
CA ARG A 152 11.08 -5.32 -5.40
C ARG A 152 12.24 -4.65 -4.65
N LEU A 153 13.26 -5.44 -4.33
CA LEU A 153 14.54 -4.99 -3.78
C LEU A 153 15.65 -5.47 -4.70
N ASP A 154 16.39 -4.56 -5.28
CA ASP A 154 17.56 -4.84 -6.08
C ASP A 154 18.85 -4.69 -5.27
N ASP A 155 19.88 -5.46 -5.65
CA ASP A 155 21.27 -5.21 -5.26
C ASP A 155 22.04 -4.76 -6.52
N ARG A 156 22.44 -3.51 -6.53
CA ARG A 156 23.19 -2.91 -7.64
C ARG A 156 24.60 -2.58 -7.15
N ASP A 157 25.49 -3.55 -7.34
CA ASP A 157 26.93 -3.42 -7.03
C ASP A 157 27.20 -3.02 -5.56
N GLY A 158 26.37 -3.55 -4.64
CA GLY A 158 26.49 -3.31 -3.20
C GLY A 158 25.49 -2.28 -2.66
N GLU A 159 24.82 -1.51 -3.51
CA GLU A 159 23.74 -0.61 -3.13
C GLU A 159 22.38 -1.31 -3.22
N LEU A 160 21.59 -1.23 -2.15
CA LEU A 160 20.24 -1.75 -2.14
C LEU A 160 19.26 -0.68 -2.65
N VAL A 161 18.48 -1.02 -3.67
CA VAL A 161 17.51 -0.12 -4.31
C VAL A 161 16.10 -0.63 -4.05
N VAL A 162 15.26 0.22 -3.46
CA VAL A 162 13.84 -0.07 -3.26
C VAL A 162 13.07 0.36 -4.50
N VAL A 163 12.35 -0.58 -5.10
CA VAL A 163 11.52 -0.36 -6.29
C VAL A 163 10.07 -0.62 -5.94
N ASP A 164 9.19 0.29 -6.40
CA ASP A 164 7.75 0.19 -6.28
C ASP A 164 7.11 0.34 -7.67
N TYR A 165 6.25 -0.59 -8.05
CA TYR A 165 5.60 -0.60 -9.35
C TYR A 165 4.37 0.30 -9.37
N LYS A 166 4.22 1.07 -10.43
CA LYS A 166 3.08 1.95 -10.69
C LYS A 166 2.36 1.55 -11.96
N THR A 167 1.03 1.49 -11.85
CA THR A 167 0.13 1.13 -12.95
C THR A 167 -0.89 2.23 -13.25
N SER A 168 -0.78 3.39 -12.58
CA SER A 168 -1.65 4.55 -12.76
C SER A 168 -1.54 5.12 -14.17
N ARG A 169 -2.51 5.95 -14.59
CA ARG A 169 -2.42 6.69 -15.86
C ARG A 169 -1.33 7.76 -15.83
N GLN A 170 -1.14 8.37 -14.68
CA GLN A 170 -0.13 9.41 -14.51
C GLN A 170 1.26 8.77 -14.35
N VAL A 171 2.18 9.19 -15.20
CA VAL A 171 3.58 8.80 -15.10
C VAL A 171 4.20 9.52 -13.90
N PRO A 172 4.81 8.80 -12.95
CA PRO A 172 5.44 9.39 -11.79
C PRO A 172 6.68 10.22 -12.20
N THR A 173 6.98 11.21 -11.38
CA THR A 173 8.15 12.08 -11.50
C THR A 173 9.18 11.80 -10.41
N ASP A 174 10.41 12.28 -10.58
CA ASP A 174 11.45 12.20 -9.55
C ASP A 174 11.02 12.91 -8.26
N ASP A 175 10.17 13.93 -8.37
CA ASP A 175 9.60 14.60 -7.20
C ASP A 175 8.62 13.70 -6.45
N ASP A 176 7.83 12.88 -7.15
CA ASP A 176 6.98 11.87 -6.51
C ASP A 176 7.82 10.83 -5.76
N ALA A 177 8.93 10.37 -6.34
CA ALA A 177 9.86 9.47 -5.65
C ALA A 177 10.48 10.14 -4.42
N ARG A 178 10.93 11.40 -4.54
CA ARG A 178 11.56 12.19 -3.47
C ARG A 178 10.61 12.46 -2.31
N THR A 179 9.35 12.76 -2.59
CA THR A 179 8.36 13.14 -1.58
C THR A 179 7.67 11.96 -0.93
N SER A 180 7.72 10.77 -1.55
CA SER A 180 7.07 9.56 -1.07
C SER A 180 7.52 9.15 0.34
N LEU A 181 6.62 9.31 1.31
CA LEU A 181 6.86 8.82 2.68
C LEU A 181 6.98 7.29 2.72
N PRO A 182 6.11 6.50 2.04
CA PRO A 182 6.26 5.05 2.02
C PRO A 182 7.61 4.56 1.52
N LEU A 183 8.08 5.07 0.38
CA LEU A 183 9.38 4.67 -0.18
C LEU A 183 10.53 4.99 0.77
N ALA A 184 10.55 6.19 1.35
CA ALA A 184 11.58 6.57 2.30
C ALA A 184 11.57 5.69 3.57
N LEU A 185 10.40 5.31 4.07
CA LEU A 185 10.28 4.40 5.21
C LEU A 185 10.71 2.98 4.87
N TYR A 186 10.44 2.52 3.64
CA TYR A 186 10.95 1.23 3.15
C TYR A 186 12.47 1.24 3.00
N ALA A 187 13.04 2.30 2.46
CA ALA A 187 14.50 2.47 2.38
C ALA A 187 15.14 2.44 3.78
N ALA A 188 14.59 3.16 4.74
CA ALA A 188 15.05 3.12 6.13
C ALA A 188 14.93 1.72 6.75
N ALA A 189 13.85 1.00 6.47
CA ALA A 189 13.64 -0.37 6.95
C ALA A 189 14.66 -1.34 6.34
N VAL A 190 14.86 -1.27 5.04
CA VAL A 190 15.87 -2.08 4.33
C VAL A 190 17.26 -1.81 4.89
N TRP A 191 17.66 -0.56 5.03
CA TRP A 191 18.95 -0.20 5.61
C TRP A 191 19.16 -0.80 6.99
N LYS A 192 18.18 -0.65 7.89
CA LYS A 192 18.26 -1.21 9.25
C LYS A 192 18.30 -2.75 9.27
N MET A 193 17.50 -3.40 8.43
CA MET A 193 17.43 -4.88 8.38
C MET A 193 18.69 -5.51 7.80
N PHE A 194 19.19 -4.95 6.70
CA PHE A 194 20.32 -5.53 5.98
C PHE A 194 21.68 -4.98 6.43
N ARG A 195 21.68 -3.90 7.24
CA ARG A 195 22.88 -3.18 7.68
C ARG A 195 23.74 -2.69 6.49
N ARG A 196 23.08 -2.39 5.38
CA ARG A 196 23.66 -1.89 4.14
C ARG A 196 22.86 -0.66 3.68
N PRO A 197 23.51 0.38 3.12
CA PRO A 197 22.81 1.53 2.61
C PRO A 197 21.70 1.14 1.61
N ALA A 198 20.56 1.78 1.71
CA ALA A 198 19.45 1.70 0.79
C ALA A 198 18.92 3.14 0.61
N LEU A 199 19.70 3.95 -0.11
CA LEU A 199 19.42 5.37 -0.26
C LEU A 199 18.60 5.65 -1.52
N ARG A 200 18.75 4.83 -2.54
CA ARG A 200 18.04 4.98 -3.80
C ARG A 200 16.67 4.33 -3.74
N VAL A 201 15.65 5.08 -4.17
CA VAL A 201 14.26 4.63 -4.30
C VAL A 201 13.77 4.90 -5.72
N GLU A 202 12.96 4.01 -6.27
CA GLU A 202 12.46 4.12 -7.64
C GLU A 202 10.97 3.79 -7.74
N LEU A 203 10.28 4.56 -8.57
CA LEU A 203 8.92 4.31 -9.03
C LEU A 203 8.99 3.84 -10.48
N HIS A 204 8.68 2.59 -10.73
CA HIS A 204 8.68 2.03 -12.08
C HIS A 204 7.26 2.06 -12.65
N HIS A 205 7.01 2.93 -13.61
CA HIS A 205 5.74 3.04 -14.29
C HIS A 205 5.63 1.98 -15.38
N VAL A 206 5.03 0.86 -15.08
CA VAL A 206 4.96 -0.31 -15.95
C VAL A 206 4.31 -0.01 -17.31
N PRO A 207 3.21 0.79 -17.41
CA PRO A 207 2.57 1.06 -18.70
C PRO A 207 3.45 1.82 -19.72
N SER A 208 4.35 2.69 -19.26
CA SER A 208 5.23 3.47 -20.16
C SER A 208 6.69 3.04 -20.12
N GLY A 209 7.10 2.20 -19.16
CA GLY A 209 8.49 1.86 -18.92
C GLY A 209 9.33 2.98 -18.28
N ALA A 210 8.71 4.13 -17.95
CA ALA A 210 9.41 5.23 -17.29
C ALA A 210 9.80 4.87 -15.86
N VAL A 211 10.96 5.36 -15.43
CA VAL A 211 11.47 5.21 -14.07
C VAL A 211 11.70 6.59 -13.48
N ALA A 212 11.01 6.89 -12.40
CA ALA A 212 11.27 8.05 -11.56
C ALA A 212 12.11 7.64 -10.36
N ALA A 213 13.16 8.36 -10.06
CA ALA A 213 14.14 7.97 -9.06
C ALA A 213 14.53 9.12 -8.13
N HIS A 214 14.87 8.75 -6.90
CA HIS A 214 15.47 9.71 -5.96
C HIS A 214 16.52 9.02 -5.10
N GLU A 215 17.62 9.70 -4.86
CA GLU A 215 18.65 9.29 -3.92
C GLU A 215 18.58 10.11 -2.65
N HIS A 216 18.19 9.46 -1.56
CA HIS A 216 18.13 10.06 -0.24
C HIS A 216 19.52 10.21 0.35
N THR A 217 19.72 11.23 1.16
CA THR A 217 20.84 11.26 2.11
C THR A 217 20.42 10.61 3.44
N PRO A 218 21.37 10.16 4.29
CA PRO A 218 21.04 9.70 5.64
C PRO A 218 20.19 10.69 6.43
N GLN A 219 20.48 11.98 6.28
CA GLN A 219 19.74 13.06 6.93
C GLN A 219 18.33 13.22 6.37
N SER A 220 18.14 13.06 5.05
CA SER A 220 16.80 13.14 4.47
C SER A 220 15.93 11.96 4.89
N LEU A 221 16.48 10.74 5.00
CA LEU A 221 15.77 9.58 5.54
C LEU A 221 15.42 9.78 7.03
N ALA A 222 16.34 10.31 7.82
CA ALA A 222 16.08 10.62 9.23
C ALA A 222 14.90 11.61 9.38
N ARG A 223 14.85 12.66 8.54
CA ARG A 223 13.70 13.60 8.53
C ARG A 223 12.38 12.90 8.16
N LYS A 224 12.38 11.96 7.21
CA LYS A 224 11.19 11.18 6.84
C LYS A 224 10.72 10.27 7.98
N VAL A 225 11.65 9.64 8.69
CA VAL A 225 11.34 8.84 9.88
C VAL A 225 10.74 9.73 10.98
N GLU A 226 11.30 10.94 11.23
CA GLU A 226 10.72 11.87 12.21
C GLU A 226 9.36 12.41 11.77
N GLN A 227 9.13 12.65 10.48
CA GLN A 227 7.80 12.95 9.95
C GLN A 227 6.80 11.82 10.26
N ALA A 228 7.19 10.56 10.04
CA ALA A 228 6.35 9.40 10.37
C ALA A 228 6.05 9.32 11.87
N ARG A 229 7.04 9.61 12.74
CA ARG A 229 6.87 9.65 14.19
C ARG A 229 5.91 10.77 14.62
N SER A 230 5.97 11.93 13.98
CA SER A 230 5.02 13.01 14.25
C SER A 230 3.57 12.58 13.94
N ILE A 231 3.35 12.00 12.74
CA ILE A 231 2.04 11.48 12.34
C ILE A 231 1.56 10.39 13.32
N MET A 232 2.47 9.49 13.71
CA MET A 232 2.18 8.42 14.66
C MET A 232 1.76 8.97 16.04
N ARG A 233 2.46 10.00 16.56
CA ARG A 233 2.10 10.61 17.85
C ARG A 233 0.68 11.20 17.81
N ASP A 234 0.29 11.81 16.69
CA ASP A 234 -1.05 12.35 16.50
C ASP A 234 -2.09 11.21 16.41
N ALA A 235 -1.81 10.18 15.62
CA ALA A 235 -2.67 9.00 15.50
C ALA A 235 -2.83 8.29 16.85
N ARG A 236 -1.76 8.11 17.61
CA ARG A 236 -1.79 7.46 18.93
C ARG A 236 -2.65 8.23 19.94
N ARG A 237 -2.57 9.57 19.95
CA ARG A 237 -3.44 10.39 20.80
C ARG A 237 -4.90 10.24 20.42
N ALA A 238 -5.18 10.20 19.10
CA ALA A 238 -6.54 9.99 18.61
C ALA A 238 -7.04 8.56 18.92
N ASP A 239 -6.19 7.53 18.79
CA ASP A 239 -6.51 6.14 19.13
C ASP A 239 -6.87 6.01 20.62
N ALA A 240 -6.12 6.68 21.51
CA ALA A 240 -6.38 6.68 22.97
C ALA A 240 -7.71 7.38 23.29
N ASP A 241 -7.99 8.55 22.71
CA ASP A 241 -9.26 9.25 22.88
C ASP A 241 -10.43 8.42 22.37
N HIS A 242 -10.23 7.70 21.26
CA HIS A 242 -11.26 6.78 20.75
C HIS A 242 -11.52 5.57 21.67
N ALA A 243 -10.46 5.04 22.28
CA ALA A 243 -10.60 3.94 23.24
C ALA A 243 -11.44 4.35 24.46
N GLU A 244 -11.37 5.61 24.87
CA GLU A 244 -12.13 6.15 26.00
C GLU A 244 -13.56 6.57 25.61
N ARG A 245 -13.71 7.24 24.45
CA ARG A 245 -14.95 7.93 24.06
C ARG A 245 -15.72 7.23 22.92
N GLY A 246 -15.12 6.24 22.27
CA GLY A 246 -15.73 5.55 21.13
C GLY A 246 -16.10 6.50 20.01
N ALA A 247 -17.32 6.36 19.50
CA ALA A 247 -17.84 7.19 18.43
C ALA A 247 -17.97 8.69 18.77
N ALA A 248 -17.96 9.05 20.06
CA ALA A 248 -18.02 10.44 20.53
C ALA A 248 -16.67 11.18 20.44
N SER A 249 -15.57 10.48 20.09
CA SER A 249 -14.28 11.11 19.86
C SER A 249 -14.35 12.14 18.75
N THR A 250 -13.82 13.34 18.99
CA THR A 250 -13.73 14.44 18.03
C THR A 250 -12.38 14.49 17.31
N MET A 251 -11.46 13.56 17.61
CA MET A 251 -10.11 13.53 17.08
C MET A 251 -10.03 13.05 15.61
N PHE A 252 -11.16 12.72 15.00
CA PHE A 252 -11.23 12.17 13.64
C PHE A 252 -12.10 13.04 12.72
N PRO A 253 -11.68 14.28 12.44
CA PRO A 253 -12.39 15.12 11.49
C PRO A 253 -12.37 14.50 10.09
N ALA A 254 -13.41 14.73 9.30
CA ALA A 254 -13.39 14.43 7.88
C ALA A 254 -12.58 15.51 7.15
N VAL A 255 -11.66 15.07 6.30
CA VAL A 255 -10.95 15.95 5.35
C VAL A 255 -11.63 15.79 4.00
N THR A 256 -12.48 16.77 3.65
CA THR A 256 -13.26 16.74 2.41
C THR A 256 -12.46 17.27 1.23
N GLY A 257 -12.64 16.66 0.05
CA GLY A 257 -11.95 17.05 -1.17
C GLY A 257 -12.16 16.03 -2.29
N PRO A 258 -11.40 16.14 -3.40
CA PRO A 258 -11.53 15.26 -4.56
C PRO A 258 -11.38 13.75 -4.24
N LEU A 259 -10.62 13.42 -3.20
CA LEU A 259 -10.45 12.02 -2.76
C LEU A 259 -11.74 11.41 -2.21
N CYS A 260 -12.71 12.21 -1.76
CA CYS A 260 -14.00 11.71 -1.31
C CYS A 260 -14.77 10.97 -2.41
N ALA A 261 -14.62 11.39 -3.67
CA ALA A 261 -15.24 10.72 -4.81
C ALA A 261 -14.71 9.28 -5.04
N TRP A 262 -13.54 8.98 -4.48
CA TRP A 262 -12.85 7.69 -4.60
C TRP A 262 -12.82 6.90 -3.29
N CYS A 263 -13.38 7.43 -2.21
CA CYS A 263 -13.29 6.82 -0.88
C CYS A 263 -14.16 5.57 -0.76
N ASP A 264 -13.56 4.44 -0.39
CA ASP A 264 -14.25 3.15 -0.22
C ASP A 264 -15.23 3.13 0.96
N LEU A 265 -15.11 4.11 1.87
CA LEU A 265 -15.96 4.26 3.06
C LEU A 265 -16.95 5.42 2.93
N ARG A 266 -17.08 6.00 1.72
CA ARG A 266 -17.94 7.16 1.45
C ARG A 266 -19.38 6.95 1.90
N ALA A 267 -19.95 5.76 1.72
CA ALA A 267 -21.32 5.43 2.11
C ALA A 267 -21.61 5.68 3.61
N HIS A 268 -20.57 5.67 4.44
CA HIS A 268 -20.64 5.88 5.90
C HIS A 268 -20.17 7.28 6.34
N CYS A 269 -19.91 8.20 5.40
CA CYS A 269 -19.40 9.54 5.67
C CYS A 269 -20.29 10.62 5.05
N PRO A 270 -21.19 11.27 5.83
CA PRO A 270 -22.06 12.34 5.32
C PRO A 270 -21.28 13.49 4.67
N GLU A 271 -20.15 13.93 5.29
CA GLU A 271 -19.30 14.98 4.77
C GLU A 271 -18.67 14.58 3.42
N GLY A 272 -18.23 13.32 3.30
CA GLY A 272 -17.71 12.78 2.05
C GLY A 272 -18.77 12.69 0.95
N GLN A 273 -20.03 12.36 1.30
CA GLN A 273 -21.16 12.34 0.37
C GLN A 273 -21.50 13.75 -0.14
N SER A 274 -21.39 14.74 0.72
CA SER A 274 -21.63 16.16 0.37
C SER A 274 -20.52 16.80 -0.44
N ALA A 275 -19.33 16.20 -0.50
CA ALA A 275 -18.15 16.77 -1.17
C ALA A 275 -18.18 16.68 -2.72
N GLY A 276 -19.23 16.11 -3.30
CA GLY A 276 -19.40 15.97 -4.76
C GLY A 276 -19.86 14.57 -5.17
N PRO A 277 -20.07 14.30 -6.45
CA PRO A 277 -20.54 13.00 -6.93
C PRO A 277 -19.48 11.90 -6.75
N GLU A 278 -19.94 10.69 -6.52
CA GLU A 278 -19.10 9.52 -6.48
C GLU A 278 -18.62 9.14 -7.90
N LYS A 279 -17.37 8.72 -8.01
CA LYS A 279 -16.82 8.21 -9.27
C LYS A 279 -17.21 6.74 -9.47
N PRO A 280 -17.64 6.34 -10.68
CA PRO A 280 -17.82 4.93 -11.02
C PRO A 280 -16.55 4.09 -10.81
N ASP A 281 -16.70 2.78 -10.65
CA ASP A 281 -15.57 1.89 -10.37
C ASP A 281 -14.52 1.86 -11.49
N TRP A 282 -14.94 2.13 -12.72
CA TRP A 282 -14.10 2.16 -13.92
C TRP A 282 -13.53 3.53 -14.27
N ALA A 283 -13.95 4.61 -13.59
CA ALA A 283 -13.66 5.98 -14.03
C ALA A 283 -12.17 6.31 -14.14
N ALA A 284 -11.30 5.63 -13.35
CA ALA A 284 -9.85 5.80 -13.48
C ALA A 284 -9.27 5.23 -14.78
N LEU A 285 -10.04 4.37 -15.47
CA LEU A 285 -9.67 3.66 -16.69
C LEU A 285 -10.54 4.04 -17.89
N GLU A 286 -11.27 5.17 -17.81
CA GLU A 286 -11.95 5.72 -18.98
C GLU A 286 -10.91 6.08 -20.05
N ASP A 287 -11.17 5.64 -21.28
CA ASP A 287 -10.42 6.10 -22.44
C ASP A 287 -10.86 7.52 -22.77
N ASP A 288 -9.91 8.39 -23.13
CA ASP A 288 -10.18 9.75 -23.61
C ASP A 288 -10.87 9.73 -24.97
#